data_7c1bb73260a8281a567bb0f10f602e84
#
_entry.id   7c1bb73260a8281a567bb0f10f602e84
#
_cell.length_a   1.000
_cell.length_b   1.000
_cell.length_c   1.000
_cell.angle_alpha   90.00
_cell.angle_beta   90.00
_cell.angle_gamma   90.00
#
_symmetry.space_group_name_H-M   'P 1'
#
loop_
_entity.id
_entity.type
_entity.pdbx_description
1 polymer ?
#
loop_
_entity_poly.entity_id
_entity_poly.type
_entity_poly.pdbx_seq_one_letter_code
_entity_poly.pdbx_strand_id
1 'polypeptide(L)'
;TENPTDQPVFAQLIGENIEDLRRTVRDFAPYPIAGIDLNLGCPAPRVFKKNVGGGLLRSPEQILEILKMLRNEVSSLLTVKMRIGFEDDRFFQELLEVMNETKVDLLSLHARTVLGGYRSAPSYDHVKTAVRSVGCPVLLNGNVTSVESANKLRELTGSHGVMIGRSAIRN
;
A
#
# COMPACT_ATOMS: atom_id res chain seq x y z
N THR A 1 -17.76 -6.19 16.27
CA THR A 1 -17.99 -4.90 15.58
C THR A 1 -18.85 -5.19 14.37
N GLU A 2 -20.06 -4.67 14.31
CA GLU A 2 -20.94 -4.82 13.16
C GLU A 2 -20.48 -3.89 12.03
N ASN A 3 -20.55 -4.36 10.80
CA ASN A 3 -20.33 -3.56 9.60
C ASN A 3 -21.69 -3.23 8.95
N PRO A 4 -22.32 -2.10 9.29
CA PRO A 4 -23.67 -1.78 8.82
C PRO A 4 -23.72 -1.37 7.34
N THR A 5 -22.57 -1.27 6.66
CA THR A 5 -22.51 -0.79 5.27
C THR A 5 -22.45 -1.91 4.26
N ASP A 6 -22.27 -3.16 4.65
CA ASP A 6 -21.97 -4.33 3.79
C ASP A 6 -20.76 -4.15 2.85
N GLN A 7 -19.99 -3.09 3.04
CA GLN A 7 -18.79 -2.85 2.26
C GLN A 7 -17.61 -3.67 2.80
N PRO A 8 -16.73 -4.19 1.93
CA PRO A 8 -15.56 -4.94 2.37
C PRO A 8 -14.64 -4.06 3.23
N VAL A 9 -14.31 -4.56 4.43
CA VAL A 9 -13.42 -3.87 5.37
C VAL A 9 -12.08 -4.58 5.40
N PHE A 10 -11.00 -3.80 5.30
CA PHE A 10 -9.62 -4.29 5.44
C PHE A 10 -9.03 -3.84 6.77
N ALA A 11 -8.35 -4.74 7.48
CA ALA A 11 -7.56 -4.38 8.64
C ALA A 11 -6.16 -3.95 8.19
N GLN A 12 -5.78 -2.69 8.45
CA GLN A 12 -4.46 -2.20 8.08
C GLN A 12 -3.47 -2.38 9.23
N LEU A 13 -2.35 -3.06 8.93
CA LEU A 13 -1.23 -3.27 9.83
C LEU A 13 -0.08 -2.32 9.51
N ILE A 14 0.64 -1.92 10.55
CA ILE A 14 1.89 -1.19 10.46
C ILE A 14 2.87 -1.77 11.49
N GLY A 15 4.01 -2.26 11.06
CA GLY A 15 4.99 -2.90 11.93
C GLY A 15 6.19 -3.42 11.14
N GLU A 16 7.22 -3.84 11.86
CA GLU A 16 8.44 -4.44 11.32
C GLU A 16 8.75 -5.79 11.99
N ASN A 17 8.23 -6.00 13.21
CA ASN A 17 8.46 -7.22 13.94
C ASN A 17 7.52 -8.32 13.43
N ILE A 18 8.11 -9.39 12.91
CA ILE A 18 7.41 -10.51 12.29
C ILE A 18 6.47 -11.21 13.27
N GLU A 19 6.91 -11.45 14.51
CA GLU A 19 6.12 -12.17 15.50
C GLU A 19 4.92 -11.34 16.00
N ASP A 20 5.09 -10.02 16.17
CA ASP A 20 3.99 -9.13 16.54
C ASP A 20 2.96 -9.02 15.42
N LEU A 21 3.41 -8.92 14.16
CA LEU A 21 2.52 -8.92 13.00
C LEU A 21 1.76 -10.24 12.88
N ARG A 22 2.45 -11.38 13.05
CA ARG A 22 1.85 -12.72 13.04
C ARG A 22 0.76 -12.86 14.10
N ARG A 23 1.06 -12.48 15.34
CA ARG A 23 0.09 -12.50 16.43
C ARG A 23 -1.12 -11.63 16.10
N THR A 24 -0.89 -10.40 15.60
CA THR A 24 -1.96 -9.47 15.24
C THR A 24 -2.86 -10.04 14.15
N VAL A 25 -2.30 -10.69 13.12
CA VAL A 25 -3.10 -11.35 12.06
C VAL A 25 -4.00 -12.43 12.66
N ARG A 26 -3.47 -13.26 13.56
CA ARG A 26 -4.25 -14.30 14.23
C ARG A 26 -5.37 -13.75 15.10
N ASP A 27 -5.14 -12.61 15.75
CA ASP A 27 -6.14 -11.91 16.55
C ASP A 27 -7.29 -11.35 15.68
N PHE A 28 -7.06 -11.14 14.37
CA PHE A 28 -8.10 -10.74 13.43
C PHE A 28 -8.93 -11.90 12.87
N ALA A 29 -8.50 -13.14 13.03
CA ALA A 29 -9.20 -14.31 12.45
C ALA A 29 -10.70 -14.41 12.81
N PRO A 30 -11.17 -14.01 14.03
CA PRO A 30 -12.58 -14.05 14.38
C PRO A 30 -13.43 -12.95 13.74
N TYR A 31 -12.82 -11.95 13.10
CA TYR A 31 -13.54 -10.79 12.59
C TYR A 31 -13.86 -10.93 11.09
N PRO A 32 -15.06 -10.49 10.63
CA PRO A 32 -15.46 -10.56 9.23
C PRO A 32 -14.77 -9.47 8.40
N ILE A 33 -13.45 -9.58 8.24
CA ILE A 33 -12.67 -8.68 7.38
C ILE A 33 -12.43 -9.30 6.01
N ALA A 34 -12.43 -8.46 4.97
CA ALA A 34 -12.16 -8.88 3.60
C ALA A 34 -10.69 -9.22 3.36
N GLY A 35 -9.80 -8.61 4.14
CA GLY A 35 -8.37 -8.83 4.00
C GLY A 35 -7.53 -8.02 4.98
N ILE A 36 -6.23 -8.25 4.88
CA ILE A 36 -5.18 -7.53 5.62
C ILE A 36 -4.45 -6.60 4.65
N ASP A 37 -4.21 -5.36 5.05
CA ASP A 37 -3.41 -4.38 4.32
C ASP A 37 -2.13 -4.05 5.09
N LEU A 38 -0.97 -4.19 4.45
CA LEU A 38 0.31 -3.75 5.03
C LEU A 38 0.62 -2.31 4.63
N ASN A 39 0.80 -1.44 5.62
CA ASN A 39 1.16 -0.05 5.42
C ASN A 39 2.68 0.12 5.25
N LEU A 40 3.12 0.42 4.04
CA LEU A 40 4.50 0.78 3.67
C LEU A 40 4.60 2.24 3.19
N GLY A 41 3.66 3.11 3.57
CA GLY A 41 3.61 4.47 3.02
C GLY A 41 3.44 5.60 4.03
N CYS A 42 3.36 5.31 5.33
CA CYS A 42 3.17 6.34 6.36
C CYS A 42 4.38 7.30 6.41
N PRO A 43 4.19 8.62 6.15
CA PRO A 43 5.29 9.58 6.13
C PRO A 43 5.52 10.27 7.48
N ALA A 44 4.88 9.84 8.56
CA ALA A 44 5.00 10.46 9.85
C ALA A 44 6.41 10.21 10.45
N PRO A 45 7.16 11.25 10.86
CA PRO A 45 8.51 11.09 11.42
C PRO A 45 8.59 10.12 12.59
N ARG A 46 7.59 10.11 13.47
CA ARG A 46 7.49 9.17 14.60
C ARG A 46 7.34 7.71 14.18
N VAL A 47 6.93 7.46 12.92
CA VAL A 47 6.74 6.12 12.34
C VAL A 47 8.01 5.70 11.60
N PHE A 48 8.42 6.45 10.57
CA PHE A 48 9.53 6.03 9.72
C PHE A 48 10.89 6.02 10.43
N LYS A 49 11.09 6.82 11.49
CA LYS A 49 12.29 6.77 12.33
C LYS A 49 12.45 5.43 13.09
N LYS A 50 11.36 4.71 13.31
CA LYS A 50 11.35 3.37 13.88
C LYS A 50 11.46 2.27 12.83
N ASN A 51 11.77 2.62 11.58
CA ASN A 51 11.85 1.73 10.43
C ASN A 51 10.54 0.97 10.11
N VAL A 52 9.39 1.54 10.43
CA VAL A 52 8.05 0.99 10.11
C VAL A 52 7.33 1.87 9.07
N GLY A 53 6.27 1.37 8.47
CA GLY A 53 5.51 2.08 7.45
C GLY A 53 6.39 2.48 6.28
N GLY A 54 6.43 3.78 5.94
CA GLY A 54 7.29 4.28 4.86
C GLY A 54 8.78 4.05 5.09
N GLY A 55 9.23 3.88 6.34
CA GLY A 55 10.62 3.60 6.68
C GLY A 55 11.15 2.29 6.13
N LEU A 56 10.29 1.28 6.02
CA LEU A 56 10.62 -0.04 5.47
C LEU A 56 11.00 0.00 3.98
N LEU A 57 10.59 1.02 3.23
CA LEU A 57 10.93 1.14 1.80
C LEU A 57 12.44 1.27 1.52
N ARG A 58 13.26 1.38 2.56
CA ARG A 58 14.73 1.33 2.48
C ARG A 58 15.30 -0.09 2.54
N SER A 59 14.47 -1.10 2.85
CA SER A 59 14.89 -2.48 3.08
C SER A 59 13.93 -3.46 2.37
N PRO A 60 14.02 -3.62 1.03
CA PRO A 60 13.17 -4.54 0.29
C PRO A 60 13.22 -5.98 0.80
N GLU A 61 14.40 -6.46 1.23
CA GLU A 61 14.58 -7.79 1.81
C GLU A 61 13.72 -7.98 3.06
N GLN A 62 13.69 -7.00 3.97
CA GLN A 62 12.85 -7.07 5.16
C GLN A 62 11.35 -7.06 4.81
N ILE A 63 10.95 -6.28 3.79
CA ILE A 63 9.57 -6.30 3.26
C ILE A 63 9.23 -7.68 2.71
N LEU A 64 10.15 -8.30 1.98
CA LEU A 64 9.97 -9.65 1.44
C LEU A 64 9.70 -10.68 2.55
N GLU A 65 10.50 -10.65 3.62
CA GLU A 65 10.32 -11.55 4.77
C GLU A 65 8.96 -11.34 5.46
N ILE A 66 8.59 -10.07 5.69
CA ILE A 66 7.29 -9.72 6.29
C ILE A 66 6.14 -10.21 5.40
N LEU A 67 6.18 -9.94 4.09
CA LEU A 67 5.11 -10.31 3.17
C LEU A 67 5.01 -11.83 2.97
N LYS A 68 6.13 -12.57 2.97
CA LYS A 68 6.14 -14.03 2.97
C LYS A 68 5.44 -14.58 4.21
N MET A 69 5.75 -14.04 5.38
CA MET A 69 5.07 -14.43 6.62
C MET A 69 3.58 -14.12 6.55
N LEU A 70 3.22 -12.90 6.15
CA LEU A 70 1.82 -12.50 6.03
C LEU A 70 1.07 -13.38 5.03
N ARG A 71 1.65 -13.68 3.86
CA ARG A 71 1.02 -14.56 2.87
C ARG A 71 0.73 -15.96 3.40
N ASN A 72 1.58 -16.48 4.27
CA ASN A 72 1.37 -17.79 4.89
C ASN A 72 0.28 -17.78 5.98
N GLU A 73 0.11 -16.65 6.69
CA GLU A 73 -0.86 -16.53 7.78
C GLU A 73 -2.24 -16.02 7.30
N VAL A 74 -2.28 -15.24 6.21
CA VAL A 74 -3.50 -14.60 5.71
C VAL A 74 -4.16 -15.48 4.66
N SER A 75 -5.31 -16.05 5.01
CA SER A 75 -6.14 -16.86 4.07
C SER A 75 -7.06 -16.00 3.18
N SER A 76 -7.33 -14.77 3.58
CA SER A 76 -8.10 -13.77 2.83
C SER A 76 -7.20 -12.94 1.92
N LEU A 77 -7.68 -11.76 1.46
CA LEU A 77 -6.88 -10.87 0.62
C LEU A 77 -5.72 -10.25 1.42
N LEU A 78 -4.52 -10.27 0.82
CA LEU A 78 -3.34 -9.56 1.30
C LEU A 78 -3.06 -8.38 0.38
N THR A 79 -3.19 -7.16 0.89
CA THR A 79 -2.97 -5.95 0.11
C THR A 79 -1.81 -5.14 0.68
N VAL A 80 -1.23 -4.29 -0.14
CA VAL A 80 -0.14 -3.40 0.27
C VAL A 80 -0.45 -1.98 -0.12
N LYS A 81 -0.25 -1.05 0.80
CA LYS A 81 -0.25 0.38 0.51
C LYS A 81 1.14 0.96 0.67
N MET A 82 1.78 1.38 -0.43
CA MET A 82 3.14 1.91 -0.41
C MET A 82 3.29 3.26 -1.13
N ARG A 83 4.47 3.84 -1.01
CA ARG A 83 4.99 4.95 -1.80
C ARG A 83 6.03 4.45 -2.79
N ILE A 84 6.48 5.33 -3.73
CA ILE A 84 7.48 4.95 -4.75
C ILE A 84 8.90 4.74 -4.19
N GLY A 85 9.13 5.09 -2.93
CA GLY A 85 10.40 4.92 -2.23
C GLY A 85 10.45 5.82 -0.99
N PHE A 86 11.58 5.82 -0.29
CA PHE A 86 11.79 6.61 0.93
C PHE A 86 12.32 8.01 0.62
N GLU A 87 13.64 8.20 0.40
CA GLU A 87 14.24 9.45 -0.08
C GLU A 87 14.02 9.63 -1.58
N ASP A 88 14.27 8.57 -2.31
CA ASP A 88 14.21 8.43 -3.75
C ASP A 88 13.56 7.10 -4.16
N ASP A 89 13.61 6.76 -5.42
CA ASP A 89 12.97 5.59 -6.04
C ASP A 89 13.95 4.44 -6.36
N ARG A 90 15.18 4.48 -5.82
CA ARG A 90 16.24 3.51 -6.17
C ARG A 90 15.84 2.04 -6.00
N PHE A 91 14.98 1.74 -5.02
CA PHE A 91 14.48 0.39 -4.75
C PHE A 91 13.13 0.10 -5.39
N PHE A 92 12.58 1.01 -6.21
CA PHE A 92 11.20 0.88 -6.68
C PHE A 92 10.98 -0.40 -7.48
N GLN A 93 11.91 -0.73 -8.40
CA GLN A 93 11.80 -1.94 -9.20
C GLN A 93 11.85 -3.21 -8.34
N GLU A 94 12.78 -3.27 -7.40
CA GLU A 94 12.91 -4.39 -6.46
C GLU A 94 11.65 -4.55 -5.59
N LEU A 95 11.05 -3.44 -5.15
CA LEU A 95 9.78 -3.48 -4.42
C LEU A 95 8.65 -4.06 -5.26
N LEU A 96 8.59 -3.79 -6.56
CA LEU A 96 7.59 -4.40 -7.45
C LEU A 96 7.83 -5.92 -7.62
N GLU A 97 9.08 -6.35 -7.69
CA GLU A 97 9.45 -7.77 -7.72
C GLU A 97 9.02 -8.48 -6.43
N VAL A 98 9.21 -7.85 -5.28
CA VAL A 98 8.74 -8.34 -3.98
C VAL A 98 7.21 -8.52 -3.98
N MET A 99 6.44 -7.58 -4.54
CA MET A 99 4.98 -7.71 -4.65
C MET A 99 4.57 -8.94 -5.47
N ASN A 100 5.29 -9.20 -6.58
CA ASN A 100 5.04 -10.38 -7.43
C ASN A 100 5.42 -11.69 -6.73
N GLU A 101 6.60 -11.76 -6.12
CA GLU A 101 7.08 -12.97 -5.43
C GLU A 101 6.14 -13.36 -4.29
N THR A 102 5.62 -12.39 -3.56
CA THR A 102 4.73 -12.62 -2.41
C THR A 102 3.25 -12.73 -2.79
N LYS A 103 2.93 -12.62 -4.08
CA LYS A 103 1.56 -12.72 -4.61
C LYS A 103 0.57 -11.83 -3.87
N VAL A 104 0.93 -10.55 -3.74
CA VAL A 104 0.03 -9.53 -3.20
C VAL A 104 -1.22 -9.43 -4.09
N ASP A 105 -2.40 -9.39 -3.48
CA ASP A 105 -3.68 -9.40 -4.20
C ASP A 105 -4.08 -8.02 -4.75
N LEU A 106 -3.53 -6.92 -4.17
CA LEU A 106 -3.77 -5.56 -4.62
C LEU A 106 -2.69 -4.62 -4.10
N LEU A 107 -2.21 -3.73 -4.97
CA LEU A 107 -1.25 -2.68 -4.64
C LEU A 107 -1.89 -1.30 -4.71
N SER A 108 -1.90 -0.56 -3.58
CA SER A 108 -2.27 0.86 -3.55
C SER A 108 -0.99 1.71 -3.57
N LEU A 109 -0.71 2.37 -4.69
CA LEU A 109 0.54 3.11 -4.90
C LEU A 109 0.34 4.61 -4.81
N HIS A 110 0.97 5.26 -3.81
CA HIS A 110 1.07 6.71 -3.74
C HIS A 110 2.27 7.21 -4.55
N ALA A 111 2.01 7.96 -5.61
CA ALA A 111 2.98 8.40 -6.60
C ALA A 111 3.99 9.46 -6.09
N ARG A 112 4.50 9.32 -4.85
CA ARG A 112 5.50 10.20 -4.20
C ARG A 112 6.39 9.38 -3.28
N THR A 113 7.62 9.86 -3.06
CA THR A 113 8.49 9.32 -2.00
C THR A 113 7.98 9.72 -0.61
N VAL A 114 8.51 9.07 0.44
CA VAL A 114 8.17 9.39 1.83
C VAL A 114 8.63 10.80 2.18
N LEU A 115 9.89 11.13 1.91
CA LEU A 115 10.47 12.45 2.23
C LEU A 115 9.92 13.57 1.35
N GLY A 116 9.60 13.29 0.08
CA GLY A 116 8.96 14.27 -0.82
C GLY A 116 7.58 14.71 -0.31
N GLY A 117 6.90 13.81 0.39
CA GLY A 117 5.64 14.12 1.06
C GLY A 117 4.59 14.70 0.11
N TYR A 118 3.79 15.64 0.61
CA TYR A 118 2.75 16.30 -0.19
C TYR A 118 3.25 17.51 -0.99
N ARG A 119 4.49 17.96 -0.76
CA ARG A 119 5.08 19.12 -1.43
C ARG A 119 5.67 18.78 -2.79
N SER A 120 6.10 17.53 -3.00
CA SER A 120 6.60 17.09 -4.30
C SER A 120 5.46 16.85 -5.29
N ALA A 121 5.76 17.00 -6.57
CA ALA A 121 4.85 16.57 -7.63
C ALA A 121 4.68 15.03 -7.61
N PRO A 122 3.48 14.49 -7.90
CA PRO A 122 3.31 13.06 -8.04
C PRO A 122 3.96 12.57 -9.33
N SER A 123 4.67 11.45 -9.26
CA SER A 123 5.25 10.78 -10.43
C SER A 123 4.31 9.69 -10.94
N TYR A 124 3.45 10.02 -11.89
CA TYR A 124 2.50 9.08 -12.46
C TYR A 124 3.17 8.02 -13.37
N ASP A 125 4.38 8.25 -13.84
CA ASP A 125 5.13 7.26 -14.61
C ASP A 125 5.50 6.04 -13.76
N HIS A 126 5.75 6.21 -12.46
CA HIS A 126 5.90 5.07 -11.53
C HIS A 126 4.62 4.25 -11.42
N VAL A 127 3.44 4.89 -11.48
CA VAL A 127 2.17 4.15 -11.48
C VAL A 127 2.01 3.34 -12.77
N LYS A 128 2.35 3.92 -13.95
CA LYS A 128 2.36 3.19 -15.23
C LYS A 128 3.33 1.99 -15.18
N THR A 129 4.50 2.20 -14.60
CA THR A 129 5.49 1.12 -14.43
C THR A 129 4.93 0.01 -13.55
N ALA A 130 4.36 0.35 -12.39
CA ALA A 130 3.75 -0.64 -11.50
C ALA A 130 2.65 -1.44 -12.22
N VAL A 131 1.73 -0.76 -12.90
CA VAL A 131 0.63 -1.41 -13.66
C VAL A 131 1.15 -2.45 -14.67
N ARG A 132 2.31 -2.20 -15.28
CA ARG A 132 2.92 -3.11 -16.27
C ARG A 132 3.74 -4.23 -15.66
N SER A 133 4.23 -4.03 -14.42
CA SER A 133 5.24 -4.90 -13.80
C SER A 133 4.66 -5.85 -12.77
N VAL A 134 3.54 -5.50 -12.10
CA VAL A 134 2.96 -6.37 -11.08
C VAL A 134 1.79 -7.18 -11.63
N GLY A 135 1.64 -8.41 -11.13
CA GLY A 135 0.57 -9.33 -11.53
C GLY A 135 -0.78 -9.06 -10.85
N CYS A 136 -0.86 -8.08 -9.96
CA CYS A 136 -2.08 -7.72 -9.24
C CYS A 136 -2.66 -6.37 -9.70
N PRO A 137 -3.94 -6.09 -9.43
CA PRO A 137 -4.50 -4.76 -9.64
C PRO A 137 -3.75 -3.67 -8.90
N VAL A 138 -3.57 -2.50 -9.56
CA VAL A 138 -2.94 -1.31 -8.98
C VAL A 138 -3.96 -0.21 -8.80
N LEU A 139 -4.10 0.33 -7.60
CA LEU A 139 -4.86 1.53 -7.30
C LEU A 139 -3.92 2.75 -7.22
N LEU A 140 -4.21 3.77 -8.01
CA LEU A 140 -3.51 5.05 -7.91
C LEU A 140 -4.00 5.81 -6.68
N ASN A 141 -3.07 6.26 -5.85
CA ASN A 141 -3.34 7.15 -4.73
C ASN A 141 -2.56 8.47 -4.89
N GLY A 142 -3.21 9.57 -4.60
CA GLY A 142 -2.63 10.91 -4.63
C GLY A 142 -3.27 11.84 -5.66
N ASN A 143 -3.65 13.05 -5.19
CA ASN A 143 -4.28 14.11 -5.99
C ASN A 143 -5.60 13.73 -6.67
N VAL A 144 -6.31 12.73 -6.20
CA VAL A 144 -7.68 12.44 -6.62
C VAL A 144 -8.62 13.32 -5.81
N THR A 145 -9.25 14.30 -6.47
CA THR A 145 -10.06 15.34 -5.81
C THR A 145 -11.50 15.41 -6.35
N SER A 146 -11.78 14.78 -7.48
CA SER A 146 -13.09 14.72 -8.12
C SER A 146 -13.21 13.46 -8.98
N VAL A 147 -14.42 13.16 -9.43
CA VAL A 147 -14.69 12.07 -10.40
C VAL A 147 -13.92 12.30 -11.70
N GLU A 148 -13.89 13.53 -12.18
CA GLU A 148 -13.15 13.90 -13.40
C GLU A 148 -11.64 13.62 -13.23
N SER A 149 -11.04 14.05 -12.10
CA SER A 149 -9.62 13.78 -11.82
C SER A 149 -9.34 12.28 -11.69
N ALA A 150 -10.27 11.51 -11.12
CA ALA A 150 -10.15 10.07 -11.01
C ALA A 150 -10.10 9.41 -12.39
N ASN A 151 -11.03 9.74 -13.28
CA ASN A 151 -11.09 9.20 -14.64
C ASN A 151 -9.84 9.57 -15.44
N LYS A 152 -9.47 10.85 -15.46
CA LYS A 152 -8.26 11.34 -16.13
C LYS A 152 -7.00 10.62 -15.67
N LEU A 153 -6.83 10.42 -14.37
CA LEU A 153 -5.65 9.76 -13.81
C LEU A 153 -5.63 8.26 -14.10
N ARG A 154 -6.79 7.60 -14.12
CA ARG A 154 -6.90 6.19 -14.53
C ARG A 154 -6.52 6.02 -16.01
N GLU A 155 -7.06 6.84 -16.89
CA GLU A 155 -6.71 6.83 -18.32
C GLU A 155 -5.22 7.08 -18.54
N LEU A 156 -4.67 8.10 -17.86
CA LEU A 156 -3.26 8.45 -17.95
C LEU A 156 -2.32 7.32 -17.54
N THR A 157 -2.68 6.58 -16.48
CA THR A 157 -1.77 5.61 -15.84
C THR A 157 -2.08 4.15 -16.16
N GLY A 158 -3.28 3.86 -16.64
CA GLY A 158 -3.79 2.50 -16.81
C GLY A 158 -4.13 1.81 -15.48
N SER A 159 -4.19 2.55 -14.36
CA SER A 159 -4.51 1.96 -13.06
C SER A 159 -5.93 1.38 -13.03
N HIS A 160 -6.10 0.27 -12.32
CA HIS A 160 -7.39 -0.45 -12.21
C HIS A 160 -8.45 0.35 -11.44
N GLY A 161 -8.00 1.27 -10.58
CA GLY A 161 -8.86 2.14 -9.79
C GLY A 161 -8.07 3.24 -9.12
N VAL A 162 -8.75 3.98 -8.22
CA VAL A 162 -8.13 5.04 -7.43
C VAL A 162 -8.44 4.84 -5.95
N MET A 163 -7.48 5.21 -5.09
CA MET A 163 -7.68 5.34 -3.66
C MET A 163 -7.81 6.82 -3.30
N ILE A 164 -8.97 7.20 -2.79
CA ILE A 164 -9.26 8.56 -2.34
C ILE A 164 -8.90 8.69 -0.86
N GLY A 165 -8.17 9.71 -0.51
CA GLY A 165 -7.82 10.03 0.88
C GLY A 165 -8.55 11.26 1.38
N ARG A 166 -7.82 12.35 1.58
CA ARG A 166 -8.30 13.61 2.20
C ARG A 166 -9.54 14.21 1.55
N SER A 167 -9.72 14.04 0.25
CA SER A 167 -10.88 14.58 -0.47
C SER A 167 -12.20 13.92 -0.03
N ALA A 168 -12.16 12.67 0.42
CA ALA A 168 -13.37 11.96 0.88
C ALA A 168 -13.93 12.49 2.20
N ILE A 169 -13.14 13.23 2.98
CA ILE A 169 -13.53 13.76 4.30
C ILE A 169 -13.69 15.28 4.32
N ARG A 170 -13.49 15.93 3.17
CA ARG A 170 -13.58 17.39 3.03
C ARG A 170 -14.81 17.89 2.27
N ASN A 171 -15.64 16.98 1.79
CA ASN A 171 -16.91 17.27 1.12
C ASN A 171 -18.07 17.17 2.09
#